data_40f103d1d0e261d6d56082a071984a04
#
_entry.id   40f103d1d0e261d6d56082a071984a04
#
_cell.length_a   1.000
_cell.length_b   1.000
_cell.length_c   1.000
_cell.angle_alpha   90.00
_cell.angle_beta   90.00
_cell.angle_gamma   90.00
#
_symmetry.space_group_name_H-M   'P 1'
#
loop_
_entity.id
_entity.type
_entity.pdbx_description
1 polymer ?
#
loop_
_entity_poly.entity_id
_entity_poly.type
_entity_poly.pdbx_seq_one_letter_code
_entity_poly.pdbx_strand_id
1 'polypeptide(L)'
;KENINFFDFIKIDIQGAELDVFRGGAESLKNVLTIITEVEFVQLYNDQPLFGDMSSFLSKFHIMFHKFLSLQGRTLKPTILNNDLNHSSQHMWSDAMYIRDVEKISSLNNHQILKLSVLGYLYGSPDLTFHCLKFYDKKNNTQLTSILKN
;
A
#
# COMPACT_ATOMS: atom_id res chain seq x y z
N LYS A 1 -3.75 26.44 -11.37
CA LYS A 1 -3.51 24.97 -11.42
C LYS A 1 -2.04 24.77 -11.16
N GLU A 2 -1.71 24.13 -10.03
CA GLU A 2 -0.34 23.73 -9.75
C GLU A 2 0.01 22.55 -10.67
N ASN A 3 1.12 22.62 -11.36
CA ASN A 3 1.65 21.51 -12.15
C ASN A 3 2.37 20.53 -11.20
N ILE A 4 1.61 19.66 -10.56
CA ILE A 4 2.18 18.56 -9.78
C ILE A 4 2.51 17.44 -10.77
N ASN A 5 3.78 17.21 -11.02
CA ASN A 5 4.24 16.28 -12.04
C ASN A 5 4.47 14.85 -11.53
N PHE A 6 4.51 14.64 -10.19
CA PHE A 6 4.70 13.32 -9.59
C PHE A 6 4.26 13.29 -8.12
N PHE A 7 3.88 12.10 -7.67
CA PHE A 7 3.50 11.81 -6.29
C PHE A 7 4.40 10.69 -5.77
N ASP A 8 4.85 10.82 -4.52
CA ASP A 8 5.57 9.73 -3.84
C ASP A 8 4.62 8.81 -3.08
N PHE A 9 3.49 9.36 -2.61
CA PHE A 9 2.52 8.67 -1.79
C PHE A 9 1.09 9.02 -2.21
N ILE A 10 0.24 8.01 -2.28
CA ILE A 10 -1.20 8.16 -2.54
C ILE A 10 -1.97 7.46 -1.44
N LYS A 11 -2.93 8.16 -0.83
CA LYS A 11 -4.01 7.54 -0.05
C LYS A 11 -5.32 7.84 -0.74
N ILE A 12 -6.09 6.80 -1.03
CA ILE A 12 -7.38 6.90 -1.71
C ILE A 12 -8.40 5.99 -1.02
N ASP A 13 -9.61 6.51 -0.84
CA ASP A 13 -10.77 5.85 -0.27
C ASP A 13 -12.01 6.54 -0.85
N ILE A 14 -12.57 5.96 -1.90
CA ILE A 14 -13.69 6.53 -2.69
C ILE A 14 -14.78 5.50 -2.96
N GLN A 15 -14.82 4.47 -2.12
CA GLN A 15 -15.92 3.51 -2.03
C GLN A 15 -16.17 2.73 -3.33
N GLY A 16 -15.09 2.14 -3.90
CA GLY A 16 -15.18 1.16 -4.98
C GLY A 16 -14.79 1.65 -6.38
N ALA A 17 -14.38 2.92 -6.54
CA ALA A 17 -13.91 3.47 -7.82
C ALA A 17 -12.37 3.66 -7.88
N GLU A 18 -11.64 3.12 -6.91
CA GLU A 18 -10.19 3.29 -6.74
C GLU A 18 -9.41 2.84 -7.98
N LEU A 19 -9.78 1.68 -8.52
CA LEU A 19 -9.10 1.14 -9.70
C LEU A 19 -9.32 2.02 -10.94
N ASP A 20 -10.46 2.65 -11.08
CA ASP A 20 -10.72 3.55 -12.22
C ASP A 20 -9.91 4.85 -12.11
N VAL A 21 -9.72 5.37 -10.89
CA VAL A 21 -8.80 6.48 -10.65
C VAL A 21 -7.37 6.10 -11.03
N PHE A 22 -6.90 4.92 -10.65
CA PHE A 22 -5.56 4.45 -11.01
C PHE A 22 -5.41 4.20 -12.51
N ARG A 23 -6.44 3.70 -13.19
CA ARG A 23 -6.46 3.57 -14.65
C ARG A 23 -6.35 4.93 -15.34
N GLY A 24 -7.14 5.92 -14.87
CA GLY A 24 -7.12 7.28 -15.39
C GLY A 24 -5.81 8.02 -15.11
N GLY A 25 -5.16 7.72 -13.96
CA GLY A 25 -3.91 8.31 -13.52
C GLY A 25 -2.66 7.45 -13.74
N ALA A 26 -2.68 6.48 -14.66
CA ALA A 26 -1.65 5.45 -14.82
C ALA A 26 -0.23 6.01 -14.98
N GLU A 27 -0.06 7.12 -15.69
CA GLU A 27 1.24 7.77 -15.87
C GLU A 27 1.84 8.26 -14.53
N SER A 28 0.99 8.73 -13.61
CA SER A 28 1.41 9.20 -12.29
C SER A 28 1.96 8.06 -11.42
N LEU A 29 1.50 6.81 -11.64
CA LEU A 29 1.92 5.65 -10.87
C LEU A 29 3.40 5.28 -11.08
N LYS A 30 4.01 5.72 -12.17
CA LYS A 30 5.41 5.40 -12.49
C LYS A 30 6.40 5.85 -11.41
N ASN A 31 6.08 6.90 -10.67
CA ASN A 31 6.95 7.48 -9.64
C ASN A 31 6.47 7.23 -8.20
N VAL A 32 5.28 6.67 -8.01
CA VAL A 32 4.72 6.43 -6.69
C VAL A 32 5.53 5.36 -5.95
N LEU A 33 5.82 5.62 -4.67
CA LEU A 33 6.55 4.70 -3.79
C LEU A 33 5.62 3.85 -2.94
N THR A 34 4.50 4.44 -2.48
CA THR A 34 3.54 3.76 -1.62
C THR A 34 2.12 4.22 -1.93
N ILE A 35 1.20 3.26 -1.96
CA ILE A 35 -0.24 3.49 -2.08
C ILE A 35 -0.93 2.85 -0.89
N ILE A 36 -1.88 3.58 -0.29
CA ILE A 36 -2.86 3.03 0.63
C ILE A 36 -4.23 3.20 0.00
N THR A 37 -4.95 2.11 -0.14
CA THR A 37 -6.27 2.08 -0.78
C THR A 37 -7.15 1.04 -0.11
N GLU A 38 -8.44 1.33 -0.03
CA GLU A 38 -9.43 0.30 0.31
C GLU A 38 -9.45 -0.75 -0.80
N VAL A 39 -9.57 -2.00 -0.41
CA VAL A 39 -9.70 -3.15 -1.31
C VAL A 39 -10.76 -4.10 -0.78
N GLU A 40 -11.57 -4.65 -1.66
CA GLU A 40 -12.62 -5.58 -1.32
C GLU A 40 -12.22 -7.02 -1.64
N PHE A 41 -12.70 -7.95 -0.81
CA PHE A 41 -12.54 -9.38 -1.01
C PHE A 41 -13.82 -10.01 -1.57
N VAL A 42 -14.94 -9.29 -1.43
CA VAL A 42 -16.26 -9.64 -1.99
C VAL A 42 -16.87 -8.39 -2.61
N GLN A 43 -17.66 -8.53 -3.66
CA GLN A 43 -18.34 -7.41 -4.29
C GLN A 43 -19.40 -6.85 -3.35
N LEU A 44 -19.29 -5.57 -3.01
CA LEU A 44 -20.29 -4.81 -2.27
C LEU A 44 -21.19 -4.01 -3.23
N TYR A 45 -20.69 -3.72 -4.41
CA TYR A 45 -21.39 -3.05 -5.51
C TYR A 45 -21.26 -3.87 -6.80
N ASN A 46 -22.17 -3.66 -7.73
CA ASN A 46 -22.12 -4.35 -9.02
C ASN A 46 -20.82 -4.03 -9.75
N ASP A 47 -20.19 -5.06 -10.29
CA ASP A 47 -18.96 -4.97 -11.08
C ASP A 47 -17.77 -4.31 -10.34
N GLN A 48 -17.82 -4.22 -9.01
CA GLN A 48 -16.76 -3.66 -8.19
C GLN A 48 -15.48 -4.49 -8.35
N PRO A 49 -14.33 -3.83 -8.63
CA PRO A 49 -13.04 -4.49 -8.64
C PRO A 49 -12.68 -5.06 -7.25
N LEU A 50 -12.06 -6.22 -7.23
CA LEU A 50 -11.59 -6.85 -6.00
C LEU A 50 -10.09 -6.68 -5.79
N PHE A 51 -9.59 -7.07 -4.62
CA PHE A 51 -8.16 -7.06 -4.27
C PHE A 51 -7.26 -7.66 -5.36
N GLY A 52 -7.70 -8.76 -6.01
CA GLY A 52 -6.95 -9.39 -7.08
C GLY A 52 -6.80 -8.50 -8.32
N ASP A 53 -7.85 -7.77 -8.70
CA ASP A 53 -7.85 -6.85 -9.84
C ASP A 53 -6.94 -5.66 -9.57
N MET A 54 -7.02 -5.09 -8.35
CA MET A 54 -6.17 -4.00 -7.90
C MET A 54 -4.69 -4.42 -7.91
N SER A 55 -4.38 -5.54 -7.30
CA SER A 55 -3.01 -6.07 -7.23
C SER A 55 -2.44 -6.38 -8.61
N SER A 56 -3.24 -6.99 -9.50
CA SER A 56 -2.86 -7.28 -10.89
C SER A 56 -2.60 -6.01 -11.69
N PHE A 57 -3.39 -4.96 -11.47
CA PHE A 57 -3.18 -3.70 -12.16
C PHE A 57 -1.91 -2.98 -11.68
N LEU A 58 -1.74 -2.82 -10.36
CA LEU A 58 -0.61 -2.11 -9.78
C LEU A 58 0.74 -2.80 -10.04
N SER A 59 0.76 -4.12 -10.13
CA SER A 59 1.98 -4.88 -10.43
C SER A 59 2.60 -4.50 -11.78
N LYS A 60 1.82 -4.06 -12.77
CA LYS A 60 2.30 -3.56 -14.07
C LYS A 60 3.20 -2.32 -13.94
N PHE A 61 3.07 -1.61 -12.83
CA PHE A 61 3.86 -0.42 -12.50
C PHE A 61 4.97 -0.70 -11.47
N HIS A 62 5.25 -1.99 -11.20
CA HIS A 62 6.18 -2.41 -10.15
C HIS A 62 5.78 -1.89 -8.77
N ILE A 63 4.49 -1.87 -8.49
CA ILE A 63 3.90 -1.59 -7.19
C ILE A 63 3.27 -2.88 -6.71
N MET A 64 3.78 -3.42 -5.59
CA MET A 64 3.43 -4.73 -5.07
C MET A 64 2.66 -4.61 -3.77
N PHE A 65 1.72 -5.52 -3.54
CA PHE A 65 1.07 -5.62 -2.24
C PHE A 65 2.11 -5.88 -1.14
N HIS A 66 2.00 -5.14 -0.06
CA HIS A 66 2.89 -5.26 1.09
C HIS A 66 2.18 -5.87 2.29
N LYS A 67 1.10 -5.26 2.75
CA LYS A 67 0.30 -5.78 3.87
C LYS A 67 -1.09 -5.15 3.92
N PHE A 68 -1.97 -5.78 4.69
CA PHE A 68 -3.21 -5.16 5.13
C PHE A 68 -2.96 -4.33 6.39
N LEU A 69 -3.59 -3.15 6.47
CA LEU A 69 -3.53 -2.26 7.64
C LEU A 69 -4.71 -2.50 8.58
N SER A 70 -5.82 -3.00 8.05
CA SER A 70 -7.01 -3.42 8.77
C SER A 70 -7.61 -4.65 8.10
N LEU A 71 -8.48 -5.36 8.79
CA LEU A 71 -9.31 -6.41 8.18
C LEU A 71 -10.72 -6.25 8.74
N GLN A 72 -11.67 -6.01 7.87
CA GLN A 72 -13.05 -5.74 8.23
C GLN A 72 -13.98 -6.77 7.60
N GLY A 73 -15.09 -6.99 8.26
CA GLY A 73 -16.10 -7.90 7.77
C GLY A 73 -17.43 -7.73 8.47
N ARG A 74 -18.37 -8.62 8.17
CA ARG A 74 -19.69 -8.65 8.78
C ARG A 74 -20.07 -10.07 9.15
N THR A 75 -20.78 -10.22 10.24
CA THR A 75 -21.35 -11.50 10.64
C THR A 75 -22.40 -11.94 9.62
N LEU A 76 -22.38 -13.21 9.23
CA LEU A 76 -23.35 -13.77 8.30
C LEU A 76 -24.73 -13.85 8.97
N LYS A 77 -25.73 -13.23 8.35
CA LYS A 77 -27.12 -13.27 8.84
C LYS A 77 -27.68 -14.70 8.78
N PRO A 78 -28.56 -15.10 9.71
CA PRO A 78 -29.13 -14.29 10.80
C PRO A 78 -28.31 -14.30 12.10
N THR A 79 -27.09 -14.80 12.09
CA THR A 79 -26.25 -14.95 13.28
C THR A 79 -25.81 -13.62 13.83
N ILE A 80 -25.99 -13.41 15.14
CA ILE A 80 -25.41 -12.30 15.90
C ILE A 80 -24.67 -12.91 17.08
N LEU A 81 -23.35 -12.73 17.13
CA LEU A 81 -22.51 -13.27 18.19
C LEU A 81 -22.20 -12.15 19.19
N ASN A 82 -22.53 -12.36 20.46
CA ASN A 82 -22.28 -11.42 21.54
C ASN A 82 -22.82 -9.97 21.30
N ASN A 83 -23.96 -9.85 20.59
CA ASN A 83 -24.52 -8.60 20.13
C ASN A 83 -23.57 -7.76 19.22
N ASP A 84 -22.55 -8.39 18.63
CA ASP A 84 -21.61 -7.75 17.73
C ASP A 84 -21.86 -8.18 16.28
N LEU A 85 -22.31 -7.24 15.44
CA LEU A 85 -22.50 -7.42 14.02
C LEU A 85 -21.17 -7.42 13.23
N ASN A 86 -20.10 -6.96 13.84
CA ASN A 86 -18.78 -6.85 13.22
C ASN A 86 -17.89 -8.06 13.54
N HIS A 87 -18.36 -8.97 14.39
CA HIS A 87 -17.66 -10.23 14.64
C HIS A 87 -17.78 -11.15 13.41
N SER A 88 -16.82 -11.05 12.51
CA SER A 88 -16.87 -11.72 11.21
C SER A 88 -15.82 -12.79 11.09
N SER A 89 -16.21 -13.93 10.51
CA SER A 89 -15.28 -14.94 9.99
C SER A 89 -14.93 -14.71 8.51
N GLN A 90 -15.77 -13.94 7.79
CA GLN A 90 -15.51 -13.57 6.42
C GLN A 90 -15.04 -12.12 6.35
N HIS A 91 -13.81 -11.92 5.90
CA HIS A 91 -13.31 -10.58 5.58
C HIS A 91 -13.96 -10.08 4.30
N MET A 92 -14.41 -8.84 4.33
CA MET A 92 -15.12 -8.22 3.21
C MET A 92 -14.29 -7.12 2.56
N TRP A 93 -13.55 -6.32 3.36
CA TRP A 93 -12.66 -5.27 2.86
C TRP A 93 -11.49 -5.01 3.82
N SER A 94 -10.52 -4.25 3.33
CA SER A 94 -9.33 -3.83 4.09
C SER A 94 -8.73 -2.56 3.50
N ASP A 95 -8.09 -1.75 4.34
CA ASP A 95 -7.05 -0.85 3.86
C ASP A 95 -5.80 -1.67 3.52
N ALA A 96 -5.40 -1.66 2.27
CA ALA A 96 -4.21 -2.34 1.77
C ALA A 96 -3.08 -1.35 1.50
N MET A 97 -1.89 -1.70 1.94
CA MET A 97 -0.66 -0.99 1.63
C MET A 97 0.05 -1.69 0.48
N TYR A 98 0.31 -0.94 -0.58
CA TYR A 98 1.15 -1.34 -1.70
C TYR A 98 2.41 -0.48 -1.71
N ILE A 99 3.54 -1.07 -2.08
CA ILE A 99 4.83 -0.38 -2.13
C ILE A 99 5.55 -0.63 -3.45
N ARG A 100 6.49 0.24 -3.79
CA ARG A 100 7.43 -0.01 -4.86
C ARG A 100 8.16 -1.33 -4.63
N ASP A 101 8.29 -2.14 -5.67
CA ASP A 101 8.95 -3.44 -5.64
C ASP A 101 10.36 -3.32 -5.05
N VAL A 102 10.57 -3.89 -3.87
CA VAL A 102 11.83 -3.82 -3.13
C VAL A 102 12.96 -4.61 -3.80
N GLU A 103 12.66 -5.58 -4.66
CA GLU A 103 13.68 -6.27 -5.46
C GLU A 103 14.32 -5.32 -6.47
N LYS A 104 13.60 -4.27 -6.85
CA LYS A 104 14.07 -3.21 -7.75
C LYS A 104 14.54 -1.94 -7.04
N ILE A 105 14.84 -2.01 -5.73
CA ILE A 105 15.29 -0.86 -4.94
C ILE A 105 16.52 -0.16 -5.54
N SER A 106 17.37 -0.90 -6.27
CA SER A 106 18.55 -0.35 -6.95
C SER A 106 18.21 0.67 -8.04
N SER A 107 16.98 0.62 -8.60
CA SER A 107 16.52 1.59 -9.59
C SER A 107 16.05 2.91 -8.97
N LEU A 108 15.85 2.96 -7.65
CA LEU A 108 15.42 4.15 -6.94
C LEU A 108 16.60 5.10 -6.70
N ASN A 109 16.33 6.40 -6.77
CA ASN A 109 17.29 7.40 -6.33
C ASN A 109 17.33 7.49 -4.79
N ASN A 110 18.35 8.19 -4.27
CA ASN A 110 18.59 8.29 -2.83
C ASN A 110 17.39 8.88 -2.06
N HIS A 111 16.73 9.89 -2.62
CA HIS A 111 15.55 10.50 -1.99
C HIS A 111 14.37 9.53 -1.94
N GLN A 112 14.15 8.77 -3.00
CA GLN A 112 13.08 7.77 -3.05
C GLN A 112 13.30 6.66 -2.03
N ILE A 113 14.53 6.17 -1.87
CA ILE A 113 14.88 5.15 -0.89
C ILE A 113 14.62 5.65 0.53
N LEU A 114 15.04 6.88 0.86
CA LEU A 114 14.78 7.49 2.17
C LEU A 114 13.29 7.71 2.42
N LYS A 115 12.54 8.22 1.43
CA LYS A 115 11.08 8.40 1.54
C LYS A 115 10.37 7.06 1.78
N LEU A 116 10.75 6.01 1.03
CA LEU A 116 10.18 4.68 1.22
C LEU A 116 10.49 4.13 2.62
N SER A 117 11.70 4.37 3.15
CA SER A 117 12.05 3.98 4.52
C SER A 117 11.19 4.69 5.57
N VAL A 118 10.95 5.99 5.40
CA VAL A 118 10.08 6.77 6.30
C VAL A 118 8.64 6.27 6.24
N LEU A 119 8.11 6.01 5.04
CA LEU A 119 6.77 5.47 4.87
C LEU A 119 6.65 4.08 5.50
N GLY A 120 7.67 3.23 5.34
CA GLY A 120 7.74 1.94 6.03
C GLY A 120 7.65 2.07 7.54
N TYR A 121 8.38 3.01 8.13
CA TYR A 121 8.34 3.28 9.57
C TYR A 121 6.97 3.75 10.03
N LEU A 122 6.41 4.77 9.36
CA LEU A 122 5.11 5.36 9.71
C LEU A 122 3.96 4.36 9.66
N TYR A 123 4.03 3.39 8.75
CA TYR A 123 2.99 2.36 8.60
C TYR A 123 3.35 1.03 9.25
N GLY A 124 4.27 1.04 10.22
CA GLY A 124 4.58 -0.12 11.06
C GLY A 124 5.21 -1.29 10.28
N SER A 125 6.15 -1.00 9.37
CA SER A 125 6.96 -1.97 8.62
C SER A 125 8.46 -1.71 8.88
N PRO A 126 8.95 -2.03 10.10
CA PRO A 126 10.33 -1.75 10.49
C PRO A 126 11.36 -2.53 9.66
N ASP A 127 11.00 -3.71 9.16
CA ASP A 127 11.80 -4.52 8.25
C ASP A 127 12.00 -3.84 6.90
N LEU A 128 10.94 -3.23 6.32
CA LEU A 128 11.03 -2.41 5.11
C LEU A 128 11.94 -1.19 5.35
N THR A 129 11.75 -0.51 6.48
CA THR A 129 12.58 0.64 6.88
C THR A 129 14.06 0.23 6.95
N PHE A 130 14.35 -0.85 7.66
CA PHE A 130 15.71 -1.36 7.80
C PHE A 130 16.31 -1.76 6.44
N HIS A 131 15.54 -2.45 5.60
CA HIS A 131 15.97 -2.86 4.27
C HIS A 131 16.37 -1.64 3.41
N CYS A 132 15.52 -0.62 3.37
CA CYS A 132 15.79 0.61 2.61
C CYS A 132 17.04 1.33 3.15
N LEU A 133 17.17 1.51 4.47
CA LEU A 133 18.32 2.19 5.06
C LEU A 133 19.61 1.39 4.89
N LYS A 134 19.56 0.07 5.00
CA LYS A 134 20.71 -0.79 4.75
C LYS A 134 21.22 -0.66 3.31
N PHE A 135 20.29 -0.63 2.35
CA PHE A 135 20.65 -0.42 0.94
C PHE A 135 21.24 0.98 0.73
N TYR A 136 20.63 2.01 1.34
CA TYR A 136 21.11 3.38 1.28
C TYR A 136 22.52 3.52 1.84
N ASP A 137 22.78 2.95 3.02
CA ASP A 137 24.08 2.98 3.69
C ASP A 137 25.16 2.34 2.82
N LYS A 138 24.86 1.17 2.24
CA LYS A 138 25.80 0.50 1.32
C LYS A 138 26.13 1.34 0.09
N LYS A 139 25.11 2.04 -0.47
CA LYS A 139 25.26 2.86 -1.68
C LYS A 139 26.03 4.15 -1.41
N ASN A 140 25.88 4.74 -0.22
CA ASN A 140 26.38 6.08 0.10
C ASN A 140 27.50 6.08 1.18
N ASN A 141 27.91 4.91 1.65
CA ASN A 141 28.92 4.77 2.72
C ASN A 141 28.53 5.51 4.01
N THR A 142 27.27 5.35 4.44
CA THR A 142 26.67 5.96 5.65
C THR A 142 26.33 4.89 6.67
N GLN A 143 25.78 5.28 7.84
CA GLN A 143 25.39 4.37 8.94
C GLN A 143 24.01 4.71 9.51
N LEU A 144 23.04 5.10 8.66
CA LEU A 144 21.68 5.47 9.09
C LEU A 144 20.96 4.32 9.80
N THR A 145 21.26 3.07 9.42
CA THR A 145 20.69 1.88 10.09
C THR A 145 21.04 1.80 11.57
N SER A 146 22.08 2.49 12.05
CA SER A 146 22.43 2.52 13.47
C SER A 146 21.36 3.20 14.33
N ILE A 147 20.56 4.10 13.76
CA ILE A 147 19.46 4.82 14.44
C ILE A 147 18.36 3.85 14.89
N LEU A 148 18.18 2.73 14.17
CA LEU A 148 17.12 1.75 14.46
C LEU A 148 17.54 0.68 15.49
N LYS A 149 18.77 0.73 15.99
CA LYS A 149 19.29 -0.26 16.95
C LYS A 149 19.06 0.12 18.42
N ASN A 150 18.43 1.28 18.65
CA ASN A 150 18.02 1.78 19.96
C ASN A 150 16.49 1.74 20.01
#